data_9d633cf643e54756707e04ad7a5ff832
#
_entry.id   9d633cf643e54756707e04ad7a5ff832
#
_cell.length_a   1.000
_cell.length_b   1.000
_cell.length_c   1.000
_cell.angle_alpha   90.00
_cell.angle_beta   90.00
_cell.angle_gamma   90.00
#
_symmetry.space_group_name_H-M   'P 1'
#
loop_
_entity.id
_entity.type
_entity.pdbx_description
1 polymer ?
#
loop_
_entity_poly.entity_id
_entity_poly.type
_entity_poly.pdbx_seq_one_letter_code
_entity_poly.pdbx_strand_id
1 'polypeptide(L)'
;MGVYKGKIKQPWKIVFGVDVDVLYKGYCVNFKKSKLKSIFMNFEIPLIDSGKLNILFEADKPTFILGANGTGKSSLIYSIFRKFPEVNIISAHRANWLDQESISLGGSSKEQYESWIRGSLMNDNARWSEHHYLDKPKINLINLIDSEHERARKITDLVDKDLFDEVKILKSEPSIVNKINELFRSCNLGIEINVASNSQINAIKNDHVYSVSKMSDGERNALLIASNVLLTKLDSLVIIDEPERHLHHSITIPFINNLIKLRPDLKFIISTHDIGFAQSFDDSQFILLNSCNYIDQYSIVWDAQLLSSENLSNLEHISRNILGSRKKIIFIEGENNSLDLPIYSLIFPKVSIIPKVSCKEVMQNVRGIKSAEFLHWLNVYGIIDRDGREDSECEKLKDENIFCLEQYSIESIYYHPFLQKKVYFKKVELEGEDGIHNPESYIDELLEIFTQHKVRLCNRLIEKTVRNQFESQIPTQQIISTQNNYDISINLQEIRINEENLFNRSIGDKDITQLLSRYPIRETPLLDFVRKKLGFQTKSKYENTVIQILKRDDEALEFVREYFRDLIEKIDV
;
A
#
# COMPACT_ATOMS: atom_id res chain seq x y z
N MET A 1 -6.88 45.39 -54.23
CA MET A 1 -5.53 45.39 -53.55
C MET A 1 -5.75 45.44 -52.08
N GLY A 2 -5.54 44.36 -51.39
CA GLY A 2 -5.66 44.24 -49.93
C GLY A 2 -4.90 43.02 -49.47
N VAL A 3 -3.64 43.25 -49.01
CA VAL A 3 -2.73 42.19 -48.56
C VAL A 3 -3.15 41.75 -47.20
N TYR A 4 -3.63 40.50 -47.04
CA TYR A 4 -3.80 39.85 -45.75
C TYR A 4 -2.53 39.07 -45.38
N LYS A 5 -1.80 39.53 -44.38
CA LYS A 5 -0.74 38.80 -43.70
C LYS A 5 -1.40 37.80 -42.74
N GLY A 6 -1.56 36.55 -43.17
CA GLY A 6 -1.90 35.44 -42.28
C GLY A 6 -0.67 34.95 -41.52
N LYS A 7 -0.66 35.11 -40.20
CA LYS A 7 0.33 34.46 -39.31
C LYS A 7 0.03 32.96 -39.33
N ILE A 8 0.97 32.18 -39.84
CA ILE A 8 1.00 30.72 -39.65
C ILE A 8 1.21 30.45 -38.17
N LYS A 9 0.17 30.02 -37.48
CA LYS A 9 0.27 29.44 -36.15
C LYS A 9 0.55 27.96 -36.30
N GLN A 10 1.60 27.55 -35.63
CA GLN A 10 2.18 26.23 -35.38
C GLN A 10 1.37 24.98 -35.80
N PRO A 11 2.04 23.94 -36.36
CA PRO A 11 1.44 22.75 -36.97
C PRO A 11 0.93 21.69 -35.99
N TRP A 12 0.67 22.02 -34.72
CA TRP A 12 0.38 21.07 -33.64
C TRP A 12 -1.11 20.75 -33.41
N LYS A 13 -2.02 21.19 -34.27
CA LYS A 13 -3.47 21.01 -34.08
C LYS A 13 -4.19 20.25 -35.18
N ILE A 14 -3.51 19.38 -35.89
CA ILE A 14 -4.18 18.45 -36.83
C ILE A 14 -3.86 17.03 -36.38
N VAL A 15 -4.46 16.62 -35.32
CA VAL A 15 -4.58 15.22 -34.95
C VAL A 15 -5.98 15.04 -34.42
N PHE A 16 -6.67 14.03 -34.99
CA PHE A 16 -7.91 13.40 -34.54
C PHE A 16 -9.24 13.90 -35.13
N GLY A 17 -9.76 13.11 -36.00
CA GLY A 17 -11.18 12.96 -36.24
C GLY A 17 -11.89 14.14 -36.91
N VAL A 18 -11.24 14.81 -37.86
CA VAL A 18 -11.87 15.83 -38.68
C VAL A 18 -11.75 15.44 -40.16
N ASP A 19 -12.86 15.18 -40.80
CA ASP A 19 -12.90 15.11 -42.24
C ASP A 19 -12.55 16.49 -42.79
N VAL A 20 -11.38 16.60 -43.44
CA VAL A 20 -10.93 17.82 -44.07
C VAL A 20 -11.25 17.70 -45.59
N ASP A 21 -12.34 18.29 -46.01
CA ASP A 21 -12.56 18.53 -47.42
C ASP A 21 -11.63 19.66 -47.89
N VAL A 22 -10.50 19.28 -48.48
CA VAL A 22 -9.57 20.23 -49.11
C VAL A 22 -10.07 20.54 -50.51
N LEU A 23 -10.82 21.61 -50.64
CA LEU A 23 -11.08 22.22 -51.97
C LEU A 23 -9.85 23.06 -52.35
N TYR A 24 -9.10 22.54 -53.32
CA TYR A 24 -7.99 23.24 -53.96
C TYR A 24 -8.54 24.42 -54.76
N LYS A 25 -8.28 25.59 -54.36
CA LYS A 25 -8.29 26.96 -54.85
C LYS A 25 -9.09 27.88 -53.94
N GLY A 26 -8.37 28.35 -52.94
CA GLY A 26 -8.71 29.58 -52.22
C GLY A 26 -10.05 29.58 -51.49
N TYR A 27 -9.95 29.67 -50.17
CA TYR A 27 -10.94 30.12 -49.21
C TYR A 27 -11.79 29.09 -48.47
N CYS A 28 -11.64 29.25 -47.17
CA CYS A 28 -12.47 28.72 -46.08
C CYS A 28 -12.38 27.21 -45.82
N VAL A 29 -11.52 26.88 -44.87
CA VAL A 29 -11.60 25.62 -44.12
C VAL A 29 -12.83 25.69 -43.21
N ASN A 30 -13.91 25.10 -43.59
CA ASN A 30 -15.07 24.87 -42.72
C ASN A 30 -14.84 23.58 -41.92
N PHE A 31 -14.43 23.74 -40.64
CA PHE A 31 -14.42 22.61 -39.71
C PHE A 31 -15.87 22.22 -39.37
N LYS A 32 -16.43 21.25 -40.06
CA LYS A 32 -17.58 20.52 -39.54
C LYS A 32 -17.06 19.66 -38.38
N LYS A 33 -17.35 20.03 -37.14
CA LYS A 33 -17.32 19.08 -36.03
C LYS A 33 -18.23 17.92 -36.40
N SER A 34 -17.67 16.84 -36.90
CA SER A 34 -18.35 15.55 -36.87
C SER A 34 -18.61 15.29 -35.38
N LYS A 35 -19.85 15.09 -34.98
CA LYS A 35 -20.19 14.60 -33.64
C LYS A 35 -19.48 13.25 -33.51
N LEU A 36 -18.29 13.26 -32.88
CA LEU A 36 -17.75 12.06 -32.28
C LEU A 36 -18.84 11.58 -31.30
N LYS A 37 -19.58 10.55 -31.70
CA LYS A 37 -20.26 9.70 -30.74
C LYS A 37 -19.16 9.06 -29.95
N SER A 38 -18.79 9.66 -28.81
CA SER A 38 -18.04 8.96 -27.78
C SER A 38 -18.88 7.72 -27.47
N ILE A 39 -18.41 6.56 -27.90
CA ILE A 39 -19.03 5.29 -27.53
C ILE A 39 -18.67 5.13 -26.04
N PHE A 40 -19.59 5.58 -25.19
CA PHE A 40 -19.47 5.40 -23.76
C PHE A 40 -19.51 3.90 -23.49
N MET A 41 -18.41 3.35 -22.96
CA MET A 41 -18.36 1.97 -22.49
C MET A 41 -18.77 1.96 -21.01
N ASN A 42 -19.98 1.46 -20.76
CA ASN A 42 -20.50 1.31 -19.40
C ASN A 42 -20.36 -0.12 -18.90
N PHE A 43 -19.83 -0.27 -17.71
CA PHE A 43 -19.70 -1.55 -17.02
C PHE A 43 -20.35 -1.49 -15.63
N GLU A 44 -21.13 -2.52 -15.31
CA GLU A 44 -21.77 -2.66 -13.99
C GLU A 44 -21.00 -3.71 -13.19
N ILE A 45 -20.49 -3.31 -12.03
CA ILE A 45 -19.86 -4.22 -11.06
C ILE A 45 -20.96 -4.69 -10.10
N PRO A 46 -21.26 -6.00 -10.03
CA PRO A 46 -22.22 -6.54 -9.05
C PRO A 46 -21.62 -6.45 -7.64
N LEU A 47 -22.38 -5.89 -6.69
CA LEU A 47 -21.95 -5.70 -5.32
C LEU A 47 -22.46 -6.80 -4.40
N ILE A 48 -21.77 -7.01 -3.26
CA ILE A 48 -22.13 -8.02 -2.24
C ILE A 48 -23.50 -7.73 -1.63
N ASP A 49 -23.89 -6.47 -1.49
CA ASP A 49 -25.19 -6.03 -0.96
C ASP A 49 -26.34 -6.12 -1.98
N SER A 50 -26.16 -6.84 -3.07
CA SER A 50 -27.09 -6.95 -4.19
C SER A 50 -27.28 -5.65 -4.99
N GLY A 51 -26.46 -4.65 -4.75
CA GLY A 51 -26.38 -3.40 -5.53
C GLY A 51 -25.56 -3.58 -6.80
N LYS A 52 -25.42 -2.47 -7.55
CA LYS A 52 -24.57 -2.38 -8.75
C LYS A 52 -23.82 -1.08 -8.75
N LEU A 53 -22.51 -1.14 -8.99
CA LEU A 53 -21.68 0.04 -9.20
C LEU A 53 -21.49 0.27 -10.71
N ASN A 54 -22.00 1.38 -11.22
CA ASN A 54 -21.88 1.74 -12.63
C ASN A 54 -20.59 2.50 -12.90
N ILE A 55 -19.78 1.99 -13.81
CA ILE A 55 -18.51 2.58 -14.23
C ILE A 55 -18.59 2.98 -15.69
N LEU A 56 -18.22 4.22 -15.97
CA LEU A 56 -18.11 4.76 -17.31
C LEU A 56 -16.63 4.87 -17.69
N PHE A 57 -16.20 4.19 -18.75
CA PHE A 57 -14.85 4.31 -19.26
C PHE A 57 -14.78 5.43 -20.29
N GLU A 58 -13.98 6.44 -20.01
CA GLU A 58 -13.80 7.62 -20.85
C GLU A 58 -12.38 7.63 -21.45
N ALA A 59 -12.26 8.13 -22.69
CA ALA A 59 -10.97 8.46 -23.24
C ALA A 59 -10.36 9.62 -22.43
N ASP A 60 -9.05 9.73 -22.35
CA ASP A 60 -8.30 10.74 -21.60
C ASP A 60 -8.48 10.72 -20.06
N LYS A 61 -9.40 9.91 -19.52
CA LYS A 61 -9.59 9.72 -18.08
C LYS A 61 -9.34 8.27 -17.66
N PRO A 62 -8.12 7.91 -17.27
CA PRO A 62 -7.81 6.54 -16.89
C PRO A 62 -8.59 6.10 -15.65
N THR A 63 -9.01 4.83 -15.64
CA THR A 63 -9.67 4.19 -14.50
C THR A 63 -8.69 3.28 -13.78
N PHE A 64 -8.41 3.55 -12.50
CA PHE A 64 -7.58 2.70 -11.67
C PHE A 64 -8.43 1.73 -10.85
N ILE A 65 -8.07 0.44 -10.90
CA ILE A 65 -8.63 -0.60 -10.02
C ILE A 65 -7.62 -0.85 -8.91
N LEU A 66 -7.98 -0.41 -7.70
CA LEU A 66 -7.16 -0.50 -6.50
C LEU A 66 -7.63 -1.66 -5.62
N GLY A 67 -6.71 -2.31 -4.94
CA GLY A 67 -7.03 -3.34 -3.96
C GLY A 67 -5.83 -4.22 -3.61
N ALA A 68 -5.88 -4.84 -2.43
CA ALA A 68 -4.87 -5.78 -1.96
C ALA A 68 -4.83 -7.05 -2.84
N ASN A 69 -3.79 -7.86 -2.66
CA ASN A 69 -3.76 -9.17 -3.28
C ASN A 69 -4.92 -10.05 -2.75
N GLY A 70 -5.63 -10.69 -3.68
CA GLY A 70 -6.79 -11.53 -3.34
C GLY A 70 -8.15 -10.81 -3.30
N THR A 71 -8.23 -9.49 -3.49
CA THR A 71 -9.51 -8.75 -3.52
C THR A 71 -10.33 -8.95 -4.81
N GLY A 72 -9.81 -9.72 -5.76
CA GLY A 72 -10.53 -10.03 -7.00
C GLY A 72 -10.26 -9.06 -8.15
N LYS A 73 -9.16 -8.27 -8.14
CA LYS A 73 -8.77 -7.39 -9.26
C LYS A 73 -8.73 -8.13 -10.60
N SER A 74 -7.98 -9.23 -10.67
CA SER A 74 -7.91 -10.02 -11.90
C SER A 74 -9.26 -10.60 -12.30
N SER A 75 -10.10 -10.99 -11.34
CA SER A 75 -11.46 -11.47 -11.63
C SER A 75 -12.33 -10.38 -12.26
N LEU A 76 -12.21 -9.14 -11.78
CA LEU A 76 -12.91 -7.99 -12.36
C LEU A 76 -12.41 -7.68 -13.78
N ILE A 77 -11.09 -7.72 -14.00
CA ILE A 77 -10.48 -7.55 -15.33
C ILE A 77 -11.06 -8.57 -16.33
N TYR A 78 -11.10 -9.85 -15.95
CA TYR A 78 -11.67 -10.89 -16.82
C TYR A 78 -13.19 -10.72 -17.03
N SER A 79 -13.93 -10.21 -16.05
CA SER A 79 -15.35 -9.88 -16.21
C SER A 79 -15.58 -8.74 -17.19
N ILE A 80 -14.72 -7.71 -17.18
CA ILE A 80 -14.72 -6.62 -18.16
C ILE A 80 -14.38 -7.17 -19.56
N PHE A 81 -13.36 -8.02 -19.67
CA PHE A 81 -12.98 -8.64 -20.95
C PHE A 81 -14.11 -9.47 -21.56
N ARG A 82 -14.81 -10.26 -20.76
CA ARG A 82 -15.97 -11.05 -21.26
C ARG A 82 -17.09 -10.17 -21.80
N LYS A 83 -17.32 -9.00 -21.21
CA LYS A 83 -18.31 -8.05 -21.71
C LYS A 83 -17.83 -7.30 -22.96
N PHE A 84 -16.52 -7.04 -23.06
CA PHE A 84 -15.90 -6.32 -24.15
C PHE A 84 -14.74 -7.13 -24.76
N PRO A 85 -15.01 -8.12 -25.62
CA PRO A 85 -13.96 -9.04 -26.13
C PRO A 85 -12.87 -8.38 -26.99
N GLU A 86 -13.13 -7.16 -27.49
CA GLU A 86 -12.16 -6.38 -28.28
C GLU A 86 -11.11 -5.65 -27.41
N VAL A 87 -11.21 -5.75 -26.08
CA VAL A 87 -10.27 -5.15 -25.14
C VAL A 87 -8.89 -5.78 -25.28
N ASN A 88 -7.85 -4.96 -25.24
CA ASN A 88 -6.48 -5.42 -25.19
C ASN A 88 -6.02 -5.52 -23.73
N ILE A 89 -5.69 -6.74 -23.26
CA ILE A 89 -5.17 -6.97 -21.89
C ILE A 89 -3.66 -7.14 -21.95
N ILE A 90 -2.96 -6.27 -21.24
CA ILE A 90 -1.50 -6.26 -21.07
C ILE A 90 -1.20 -6.61 -19.61
N SER A 91 -0.59 -7.78 -19.37
CA SER A 91 -0.25 -8.26 -18.05
C SER A 91 1.26 -8.17 -17.82
N ALA A 92 1.68 -7.30 -16.92
CA ALA A 92 3.09 -7.08 -16.63
C ALA A 92 3.74 -8.23 -15.84
N HIS A 93 2.95 -9.05 -15.15
CA HIS A 93 3.47 -10.08 -14.23
C HIS A 93 3.54 -11.48 -14.84
N ARG A 94 2.99 -11.71 -16.02
CA ARG A 94 3.03 -13.03 -16.67
C ARG A 94 4.15 -13.06 -17.70
N ALA A 95 5.02 -14.04 -17.55
CA ALA A 95 6.22 -14.37 -18.29
C ALA A 95 6.49 -13.58 -19.58
N ASN A 96 7.23 -12.49 -19.45
CA ASN A 96 7.75 -11.70 -20.57
C ASN A 96 9.03 -12.33 -21.14
N TRP A 97 9.12 -13.65 -21.08
CA TRP A 97 10.31 -14.40 -21.54
C TRP A 97 10.26 -14.57 -23.05
N LEU A 98 11.39 -14.28 -23.69
CA LEU A 98 11.65 -14.60 -25.08
C LEU A 98 12.70 -15.70 -25.09
N ASP A 99 12.27 -16.90 -25.39
CA ASP A 99 13.09 -18.12 -25.32
C ASP A 99 14.09 -18.26 -26.48
N GLN A 100 14.00 -17.39 -27.51
CA GLN A 100 14.87 -17.41 -28.68
C GLN A 100 15.33 -16.02 -29.09
N GLU A 101 16.52 -15.92 -29.69
CA GLU A 101 17.03 -14.67 -30.27
C GLU A 101 16.27 -14.25 -31.53
N SER A 102 15.65 -15.20 -32.24
CA SER A 102 14.79 -14.94 -33.41
C SER A 102 13.32 -15.07 -33.02
N ILE A 103 12.53 -14.04 -33.34
CA ILE A 103 11.08 -14.04 -33.12
C ILE A 103 10.45 -14.78 -34.27
N SER A 104 10.06 -16.05 -34.05
CA SER A 104 9.33 -16.85 -35.04
C SER A 104 8.10 -17.49 -34.41
N LEU A 105 7.00 -17.52 -35.17
CA LEU A 105 5.85 -18.35 -34.84
C LEU A 105 6.07 -19.74 -35.43
N GLY A 106 5.59 -20.78 -34.73
CA GLY A 106 5.54 -22.13 -35.29
C GLY A 106 4.67 -22.17 -36.54
N GLY A 107 4.50 -23.33 -37.17
CA GLY A 107 3.85 -23.49 -38.49
C GLY A 107 2.40 -23.02 -38.67
N SER A 108 1.81 -22.34 -37.68
CA SER A 108 0.46 -21.76 -37.73
C SER A 108 0.52 -20.27 -38.12
N SER A 109 -0.54 -19.75 -38.75
CA SER A 109 -0.61 -18.35 -39.12
C SER A 109 -0.73 -17.43 -37.88
N LYS A 110 -0.31 -16.17 -38.01
CA LYS A 110 -0.43 -15.15 -36.96
C LYS A 110 -1.91 -15.00 -36.50
N GLU A 111 -2.85 -15.01 -37.41
CA GLU A 111 -4.29 -14.90 -37.13
C GLU A 111 -4.79 -16.08 -36.31
N GLN A 112 -4.25 -17.28 -36.54
CA GLN A 112 -4.58 -18.45 -35.70
C GLN A 112 -4.09 -18.29 -34.26
N TYR A 113 -2.85 -17.82 -34.06
CA TYR A 113 -2.32 -17.55 -32.71
C TYR A 113 -3.14 -16.45 -32.01
N GLU A 114 -3.48 -15.36 -32.68
CA GLU A 114 -4.31 -14.30 -32.10
C GLU A 114 -5.70 -14.84 -31.71
N SER A 115 -6.29 -15.69 -32.55
CA SER A 115 -7.58 -16.35 -32.28
C SER A 115 -7.49 -17.30 -31.07
N TRP A 116 -6.42 -18.08 -30.96
CA TRP A 116 -6.19 -18.98 -29.82
C TRP A 116 -5.98 -18.23 -28.52
N ILE A 117 -5.21 -17.15 -28.53
CA ILE A 117 -5.01 -16.29 -27.35
C ILE A 117 -6.35 -15.71 -26.90
N ARG A 118 -7.16 -15.16 -27.80
CA ARG A 118 -8.50 -14.64 -27.46
C ARG A 118 -9.41 -15.75 -26.94
N GLY A 119 -9.43 -16.91 -27.57
CA GLY A 119 -10.20 -18.07 -27.13
C GLY A 119 -9.78 -18.55 -25.73
N SER A 120 -8.48 -18.56 -25.45
CA SER A 120 -7.98 -18.94 -24.13
C SER A 120 -8.39 -17.96 -23.03
N LEU A 121 -8.42 -16.66 -23.31
CA LEU A 121 -8.85 -15.61 -22.38
C LEU A 121 -10.36 -15.67 -22.05
N MET A 122 -11.17 -16.24 -22.96
CA MET A 122 -12.60 -16.47 -22.74
C MET A 122 -12.90 -17.66 -21.84
N ASN A 123 -11.91 -18.54 -21.62
CA ASN A 123 -12.07 -19.71 -20.77
C ASN A 123 -12.13 -19.27 -19.30
N ASP A 124 -13.01 -19.89 -18.51
CA ASP A 124 -13.17 -19.63 -17.08
C ASP A 124 -11.89 -19.88 -16.27
N ASN A 125 -11.05 -20.80 -16.75
CA ASN A 125 -9.77 -21.14 -16.15
C ASN A 125 -8.62 -20.20 -16.56
N ALA A 126 -8.86 -19.22 -17.43
CA ALA A 126 -7.81 -18.32 -17.98
C ALA A 126 -7.03 -17.57 -16.90
N ARG A 127 -7.61 -17.37 -15.72
CA ARG A 127 -6.96 -16.68 -14.57
C ARG A 127 -5.77 -17.44 -14.01
N TRP A 128 -5.77 -18.77 -14.06
CA TRP A 128 -4.73 -19.63 -13.48
C TRP A 128 -4.13 -20.64 -14.46
N SER A 129 -4.70 -20.77 -15.67
CA SER A 129 -4.25 -21.71 -16.70
C SER A 129 -4.31 -21.06 -18.09
N GLU A 130 -3.44 -20.06 -18.31
CA GLU A 130 -3.33 -19.40 -19.62
C GLU A 130 -2.35 -20.17 -20.49
N HIS A 131 -2.86 -20.89 -21.49
CA HIS A 131 -2.07 -21.80 -22.32
C HIS A 131 -1.13 -21.11 -23.33
N HIS A 132 -1.42 -19.87 -23.73
CA HIS A 132 -0.66 -19.15 -24.76
C HIS A 132 0.07 -17.89 -24.24
N TYR A 133 0.39 -17.86 -22.96
CA TYR A 133 1.03 -16.67 -22.36
C TYR A 133 2.44 -16.39 -22.92
N LEU A 134 3.18 -17.43 -23.35
CA LEU A 134 4.51 -17.29 -23.97
C LEU A 134 4.46 -16.76 -25.40
N ASP A 135 3.33 -16.90 -26.09
CA ASP A 135 3.17 -16.47 -27.47
C ASP A 135 2.77 -14.99 -27.59
N LYS A 136 2.12 -14.41 -26.57
CA LYS A 136 1.72 -13.01 -26.56
C LYS A 136 2.87 -12.02 -26.80
N PRO A 137 4.01 -12.10 -26.10
CA PRO A 137 5.14 -11.22 -26.36
C PRO A 137 5.67 -11.35 -27.78
N LYS A 138 5.73 -12.58 -28.33
CA LYS A 138 6.22 -12.83 -29.68
C LYS A 138 5.31 -12.18 -30.73
N ILE A 139 3.98 -12.36 -30.61
CA ILE A 139 3.00 -11.77 -31.52
C ILE A 139 3.06 -10.24 -31.45
N ASN A 140 3.19 -9.67 -30.25
CA ASN A 140 3.31 -8.23 -30.11
C ASN A 140 4.54 -7.67 -30.83
N LEU A 141 5.69 -8.33 -30.69
CA LEU A 141 6.92 -7.91 -31.36
C LEU A 141 6.85 -8.13 -32.89
N ILE A 142 6.16 -9.19 -33.36
CA ILE A 142 5.89 -9.39 -34.80
C ILE A 142 5.01 -8.25 -35.32
N ASN A 143 3.97 -7.86 -34.58
CA ASN A 143 3.12 -6.73 -34.96
C ASN A 143 3.91 -5.43 -35.04
N LEU A 144 4.91 -5.23 -34.15
CA LEU A 144 5.80 -4.07 -34.23
C LEU A 144 6.66 -4.09 -35.51
N ILE A 145 7.25 -5.23 -35.85
CA ILE A 145 8.02 -5.44 -37.08
C ILE A 145 7.15 -5.18 -38.33
N ASP A 146 5.96 -5.78 -38.37
CA ASP A 146 5.02 -5.63 -39.47
C ASP A 146 4.64 -4.17 -39.70
N SER A 147 4.42 -3.40 -38.61
CA SER A 147 4.09 -1.98 -38.68
C SER A 147 5.19 -1.14 -39.34
N GLU A 148 6.46 -1.43 -39.00
CA GLU A 148 7.61 -0.76 -39.62
C GLU A 148 7.77 -1.13 -41.09
N HIS A 149 7.62 -2.42 -41.42
CA HIS A 149 7.65 -2.88 -42.82
C HIS A 149 6.51 -2.30 -43.66
N GLU A 150 5.30 -2.26 -43.11
CA GLU A 150 4.15 -1.67 -43.81
C GLU A 150 4.38 -0.19 -44.10
N ARG A 151 4.93 0.55 -43.10
CA ARG A 151 5.30 1.95 -43.25
C ARG A 151 6.36 2.12 -44.36
N ALA A 152 7.42 1.29 -44.35
CA ALA A 152 8.49 1.35 -45.34
C ALA A 152 7.94 1.09 -46.76
N ARG A 153 7.08 0.07 -46.91
CA ARG A 153 6.39 -0.23 -48.21
C ARG A 153 5.54 0.95 -48.67
N LYS A 154 4.73 1.53 -47.79
CA LYS A 154 3.91 2.72 -48.16
C LYS A 154 4.77 3.88 -48.65
N ILE A 155 5.91 4.13 -48.02
CA ILE A 155 6.84 5.18 -48.46
C ILE A 155 7.39 4.85 -49.86
N THR A 156 7.80 3.61 -50.10
CA THR A 156 8.29 3.16 -51.41
C THR A 156 7.20 3.29 -52.49
N ASP A 157 5.99 2.80 -52.24
CA ASP A 157 4.85 2.91 -53.17
C ASP A 157 4.49 4.35 -53.53
N LEU A 158 4.61 5.29 -52.55
CA LEU A 158 4.36 6.71 -52.79
C LEU A 158 5.48 7.35 -53.62
N VAL A 159 6.74 6.95 -53.39
CA VAL A 159 7.90 7.39 -54.18
C VAL A 159 7.79 6.87 -55.61
N ASP A 160 7.46 5.60 -55.80
CA ASP A 160 7.28 4.99 -57.15
C ASP A 160 6.14 5.63 -57.96
N LYS A 161 5.18 6.26 -57.26
CA LYS A 161 4.06 7.01 -57.85
C LYS A 161 4.32 8.51 -57.98
N ASP A 162 5.54 8.97 -57.70
CA ASP A 162 5.96 10.39 -57.68
C ASP A 162 5.12 11.30 -56.75
N LEU A 163 4.50 10.72 -55.70
CA LEU A 163 3.66 11.43 -54.72
C LEU A 163 4.50 11.98 -53.58
N PHE A 164 5.47 12.84 -53.84
CA PHE A 164 6.46 13.33 -52.88
C PHE A 164 5.85 14.15 -51.72
N ASP A 165 4.75 14.85 -51.92
CA ASP A 165 4.10 15.60 -50.84
C ASP A 165 3.46 14.67 -49.82
N GLU A 166 2.88 13.55 -50.25
CA GLU A 166 2.35 12.51 -49.36
C GLU A 166 3.49 11.81 -48.62
N VAL A 167 4.64 11.59 -49.24
CA VAL A 167 5.85 11.08 -48.57
C VAL A 167 6.31 12.02 -47.46
N LYS A 168 6.28 13.34 -47.70
CA LYS A 168 6.65 14.32 -46.66
C LYS A 168 5.70 14.27 -45.47
N ILE A 169 4.38 14.17 -45.74
CA ILE A 169 3.38 14.04 -44.69
C ILE A 169 3.63 12.77 -43.87
N LEU A 170 3.78 11.61 -44.52
CA LEU A 170 4.03 10.35 -43.84
C LEU A 170 5.34 10.33 -43.05
N LYS A 171 6.40 11.00 -43.56
CA LYS A 171 7.68 11.16 -42.84
C LYS A 171 7.57 12.11 -41.66
N SER A 172 6.67 13.09 -41.68
CA SER A 172 6.47 14.01 -40.55
C SER A 172 5.82 13.32 -39.34
N GLU A 173 5.14 12.19 -39.53
CA GLU A 173 4.64 11.36 -38.44
C GLU A 173 5.71 10.37 -38.00
N PRO A 174 6.13 10.36 -36.72
CA PRO A 174 7.12 9.41 -36.23
C PRO A 174 6.56 7.97 -36.31
N SER A 175 7.43 7.00 -36.66
CA SER A 175 7.09 5.59 -36.63
C SER A 175 6.81 5.11 -35.19
N ILE A 176 6.21 3.93 -35.06
CA ILE A 176 5.93 3.35 -33.72
C ILE A 176 7.22 3.13 -32.94
N VAL A 177 8.27 2.63 -33.60
CA VAL A 177 9.59 2.47 -32.99
C VAL A 177 10.17 3.82 -32.53
N ASN A 178 10.03 4.88 -33.34
CA ASN A 178 10.48 6.22 -32.96
C ASN A 178 9.69 6.77 -31.77
N LYS A 179 8.37 6.55 -31.71
CA LYS A 179 7.54 6.91 -30.54
C LYS A 179 7.99 6.17 -29.28
N ILE A 180 8.32 4.88 -29.39
CA ILE A 180 8.88 4.08 -28.29
C ILE A 180 10.21 4.67 -27.81
N ASN A 181 11.11 5.00 -28.74
CA ASN A 181 12.42 5.57 -28.40
C ASN A 181 12.31 6.95 -27.76
N GLU A 182 11.40 7.80 -28.21
CA GLU A 182 11.10 9.08 -27.57
C GLU A 182 10.52 8.90 -26.16
N LEU A 183 9.61 7.94 -26.00
CA LEU A 183 9.06 7.57 -24.69
C LEU A 183 10.17 7.10 -23.73
N PHE A 184 11.05 6.22 -24.18
CA PHE A 184 12.16 5.71 -23.39
C PHE A 184 13.14 6.79 -22.97
N ARG A 185 13.50 7.70 -23.90
CA ARG A 185 14.35 8.88 -23.58
C ARG A 185 13.68 9.78 -22.54
N SER A 186 12.37 10.05 -22.69
CA SER A 186 11.63 10.89 -21.74
C SER A 186 11.53 10.31 -20.33
N CYS A 187 11.70 8.99 -20.20
CA CYS A 187 11.64 8.25 -18.93
C CYS A 187 13.03 7.84 -18.40
N ASN A 188 14.11 8.33 -19.00
CA ASN A 188 15.49 7.96 -18.67
C ASN A 188 15.77 6.45 -18.72
N LEU A 189 15.07 5.72 -19.57
CA LEU A 189 15.40 4.35 -19.95
C LEU A 189 16.53 4.45 -20.99
N GLY A 190 17.77 4.28 -20.58
CA GLY A 190 18.98 4.49 -21.40
C GLY A 190 19.17 3.45 -22.52
N ILE A 191 18.10 3.09 -23.22
CA ILE A 191 18.09 2.13 -24.35
C ILE A 191 17.32 2.71 -25.54
N GLU A 192 17.69 2.30 -26.74
CA GLU A 192 16.96 2.55 -27.98
C GLU A 192 16.63 1.23 -28.68
N ILE A 193 15.47 1.15 -29.30
CA ILE A 193 14.99 -0.01 -30.06
C ILE A 193 15.22 0.24 -31.53
N ASN A 194 15.68 -0.78 -32.23
CA ASN A 194 15.86 -0.78 -33.68
C ASN A 194 15.31 -2.08 -34.30
N VAL A 195 14.58 -1.95 -35.40
CA VAL A 195 14.14 -3.08 -36.22
C VAL A 195 15.11 -3.22 -37.40
N ALA A 196 15.88 -4.29 -37.40
CA ALA A 196 16.85 -4.56 -38.44
C ALA A 196 16.19 -5.10 -39.71
N SER A 197 16.89 -5.02 -40.85
CA SER A 197 16.40 -5.46 -42.17
C SER A 197 16.06 -6.95 -42.25
N ASN A 198 16.64 -7.77 -41.35
CA ASN A 198 16.35 -9.20 -41.18
C ASN A 198 15.16 -9.47 -40.25
N SER A 199 14.33 -8.49 -40.00
CA SER A 199 13.16 -8.59 -39.10
C SER A 199 13.52 -8.95 -37.64
N GLN A 200 14.74 -8.63 -37.20
CA GLN A 200 15.13 -8.75 -35.79
C GLN A 200 14.94 -7.43 -35.08
N ILE A 201 14.48 -7.51 -33.83
CA ILE A 201 14.43 -6.36 -32.92
C ILE A 201 15.66 -6.38 -32.04
N ASN A 202 16.40 -5.27 -32.10
CA ASN A 202 17.59 -5.07 -31.30
C ASN A 202 17.40 -3.90 -30.33
N ALA A 203 18.04 -4.01 -29.17
CA ALA A 203 18.23 -2.90 -28.25
C ALA A 203 19.65 -2.34 -28.39
N ILE A 204 19.79 -1.04 -28.29
CA ILE A 204 21.06 -0.31 -28.35
C ILE A 204 21.26 0.40 -27.02
N LYS A 205 22.40 0.16 -26.35
CA LYS A 205 22.77 0.79 -25.09
C LYS A 205 24.26 1.10 -25.10
N ASN A 206 24.63 2.35 -24.91
CA ASN A 206 26.02 2.80 -24.94
C ASN A 206 26.77 2.31 -26.20
N ASP A 207 26.15 2.46 -27.37
CA ASP A 207 26.65 2.02 -28.69
C ASP A 207 26.79 0.49 -28.88
N HIS A 208 26.37 -0.31 -27.90
CA HIS A 208 26.35 -1.75 -28.03
C HIS A 208 24.96 -2.22 -28.46
N VAL A 209 24.93 -3.01 -29.56
CA VAL A 209 23.73 -3.63 -30.11
C VAL A 209 23.58 -5.04 -29.57
N TYR A 210 22.41 -5.39 -29.04
CA TYR A 210 22.11 -6.71 -28.52
C TYR A 210 20.63 -7.09 -28.77
N SER A 211 20.34 -8.39 -28.76
CA SER A 211 18.98 -8.89 -28.98
C SER A 211 18.03 -8.45 -27.85
N VAL A 212 16.78 -8.18 -28.20
CA VAL A 212 15.67 -7.91 -27.26
C VAL A 212 15.54 -9.01 -26.19
N SER A 213 15.91 -10.28 -26.48
CA SER A 213 15.91 -11.36 -25.50
C SER A 213 16.88 -11.14 -24.33
N LYS A 214 17.93 -10.33 -24.53
CA LYS A 214 18.96 -10.01 -23.53
C LYS A 214 18.67 -8.72 -22.74
N MET A 215 17.55 -8.05 -22.98
CA MET A 215 17.11 -6.91 -22.19
C MET A 215 16.79 -7.32 -20.76
N SER A 216 16.94 -6.40 -19.82
CA SER A 216 16.46 -6.59 -18.46
C SER A 216 14.93 -6.77 -18.45
N ASP A 217 14.40 -7.41 -17.39
CA ASP A 217 12.95 -7.64 -17.30
C ASP A 217 12.15 -6.34 -17.32
N GLY A 218 12.64 -5.28 -16.68
CA GLY A 218 12.00 -3.96 -16.71
C GLY A 218 12.02 -3.32 -18.09
N GLU A 219 13.17 -3.30 -18.77
CA GLU A 219 13.30 -2.76 -20.13
C GLU A 219 12.39 -3.52 -21.13
N ARG A 220 12.35 -4.84 -21.00
CA ARG A 220 11.49 -5.71 -21.85
C ARG A 220 10.02 -5.47 -21.58
N ASN A 221 9.63 -5.35 -20.29
CA ASN A 221 8.26 -5.05 -19.92
C ASN A 221 7.81 -3.69 -20.47
N ALA A 222 8.65 -2.66 -20.34
CA ALA A 222 8.38 -1.33 -20.92
C ALA A 222 8.17 -1.41 -22.45
N LEU A 223 9.02 -2.15 -23.18
CA LEU A 223 8.87 -2.35 -24.61
C LEU A 223 7.54 -3.03 -24.96
N LEU A 224 7.19 -4.10 -24.25
CA LEU A 224 5.95 -4.85 -24.50
C LEU A 224 4.70 -4.03 -24.18
N ILE A 225 4.70 -3.24 -23.10
CA ILE A 225 3.59 -2.34 -22.79
C ILE A 225 3.48 -1.25 -23.86
N ALA A 226 4.58 -0.56 -24.17
CA ALA A 226 4.57 0.53 -25.15
C ALA A 226 4.11 0.05 -26.54
N SER A 227 4.67 -1.05 -27.04
CA SER A 227 4.31 -1.59 -28.35
C SER A 227 2.86 -2.05 -28.41
N ASN A 228 2.35 -2.74 -27.37
CA ASN A 228 0.94 -3.12 -27.30
C ASN A 228 0.00 -1.92 -27.35
N VAL A 229 0.26 -0.90 -26.53
CA VAL A 229 -0.60 0.31 -26.47
C VAL A 229 -0.54 1.08 -27.78
N LEU A 230 0.67 1.29 -28.35
CA LEU A 230 0.83 2.07 -29.58
C LEU A 230 0.26 1.37 -30.83
N LEU A 231 0.22 0.04 -30.84
CA LEU A 231 -0.36 -0.78 -31.92
C LEU A 231 -1.87 -0.99 -31.77
N THR A 232 -2.46 -0.66 -30.62
CA THR A 232 -3.89 -0.84 -30.39
C THR A 232 -4.73 0.03 -31.31
N LYS A 233 -5.85 -0.50 -31.83
CA LYS A 233 -6.80 0.21 -32.67
C LYS A 233 -7.36 1.46 -32.01
N LEU A 234 -7.73 2.45 -32.80
CA LEU A 234 -8.36 3.68 -32.31
C LEU A 234 -9.64 3.38 -31.51
N ASP A 235 -9.96 4.24 -30.53
CA ASP A 235 -11.16 4.19 -29.70
C ASP A 235 -11.33 2.90 -28.86
N SER A 236 -10.29 2.08 -28.76
CA SER A 236 -10.33 0.82 -28.01
C SER A 236 -10.15 1.03 -26.50
N LEU A 237 -10.52 0.00 -25.74
CA LEU A 237 -10.24 -0.12 -24.31
C LEU A 237 -8.96 -0.95 -24.11
N VAL A 238 -8.04 -0.44 -23.29
CA VAL A 238 -6.79 -1.11 -22.92
C VAL A 238 -6.77 -1.33 -21.42
N ILE A 239 -6.47 -2.54 -21.00
CA ILE A 239 -6.28 -2.92 -19.61
C ILE A 239 -4.81 -3.20 -19.39
N ILE A 240 -4.17 -2.51 -18.41
CA ILE A 240 -2.80 -2.75 -17.99
C ILE A 240 -2.83 -3.28 -16.55
N ASP A 241 -2.42 -4.54 -16.37
CA ASP A 241 -2.45 -5.22 -15.08
C ASP A 241 -1.09 -5.13 -14.39
N GLU A 242 -1.04 -4.41 -13.26
CA GLU A 242 0.15 -4.18 -12.41
C GLU A 242 1.40 -3.69 -13.18
N PRO A 243 1.33 -2.52 -13.86
CA PRO A 243 2.44 -2.01 -14.67
C PRO A 243 3.70 -1.69 -13.86
N GLU A 244 3.56 -1.47 -12.55
CA GLU A 244 4.64 -1.20 -11.61
C GLU A 244 5.54 -2.41 -11.35
N ARG A 245 5.14 -3.62 -11.72
CA ARG A 245 5.97 -4.80 -11.59
C ARG A 245 7.19 -4.72 -12.52
N HIS A 246 8.35 -5.03 -11.98
CA HIS A 246 9.64 -5.02 -12.69
C HIS A 246 10.16 -3.64 -13.12
N LEU A 247 9.42 -2.55 -12.86
CA LEU A 247 9.87 -1.19 -13.11
C LEU A 247 9.90 -0.39 -11.81
N HIS A 248 10.96 0.39 -11.62
CA HIS A 248 11.02 1.29 -10.47
C HIS A 248 9.99 2.42 -10.62
N HIS A 249 9.38 2.86 -9.51
CA HIS A 249 8.35 3.91 -9.51
C HIS A 249 8.74 5.18 -10.27
N SER A 250 10.01 5.60 -10.14
CA SER A 250 10.54 6.78 -10.84
C SER A 250 10.49 6.66 -12.37
N ILE A 251 10.38 5.43 -12.90
CA ILE A 251 10.25 5.14 -14.32
C ILE A 251 8.79 4.88 -14.67
N THR A 252 8.08 4.08 -13.88
CA THR A 252 6.71 3.64 -14.18
C THR A 252 5.74 4.80 -14.29
N ILE A 253 5.81 5.77 -13.36
CA ILE A 253 4.90 6.93 -13.35
C ILE A 253 5.04 7.76 -14.63
N PRO A 254 6.23 8.31 -14.97
CA PRO A 254 6.38 9.11 -16.19
C PRO A 254 6.12 8.28 -17.45
N PHE A 255 6.46 6.98 -17.45
CA PHE A 255 6.26 6.07 -18.58
C PHE A 255 4.78 5.89 -18.90
N ILE A 256 3.96 5.51 -17.94
CA ILE A 256 2.51 5.30 -18.14
C ILE A 256 1.81 6.64 -18.44
N ASN A 257 2.16 7.72 -17.74
CA ASN A 257 1.58 9.05 -18.00
C ASN A 257 1.86 9.54 -19.43
N ASN A 258 3.11 9.42 -19.90
CA ASN A 258 3.45 9.79 -21.26
C ASN A 258 2.80 8.86 -22.29
N LEU A 259 2.65 7.58 -21.98
CA LEU A 259 1.99 6.61 -22.86
C LEU A 259 0.49 6.92 -23.04
N ILE A 260 -0.21 7.30 -21.96
CA ILE A 260 -1.60 7.76 -22.02
C ILE A 260 -1.71 9.03 -22.88
N LYS A 261 -0.80 9.99 -22.68
CA LYS A 261 -0.76 11.23 -23.49
C LYS A 261 -0.47 11.01 -24.97
N LEU A 262 0.27 9.96 -25.32
CA LEU A 262 0.53 9.58 -26.70
C LEU A 262 -0.69 8.95 -27.39
N ARG A 263 -1.66 8.43 -26.61
CA ARG A 263 -2.87 7.76 -27.12
C ARG A 263 -4.13 8.27 -26.41
N PRO A 264 -4.48 9.55 -26.54
CA PRO A 264 -5.66 10.15 -25.92
C PRO A 264 -6.97 9.64 -26.52
N ASP A 265 -6.91 8.88 -27.61
CA ASP A 265 -8.02 8.17 -28.22
C ASP A 265 -8.42 6.89 -27.45
N LEU A 266 -7.53 6.32 -26.66
CA LEU A 266 -7.77 5.07 -25.95
C LEU A 266 -8.40 5.31 -24.57
N LYS A 267 -9.18 4.34 -24.13
CA LYS A 267 -9.67 4.22 -22.76
C LYS A 267 -8.73 3.30 -21.99
N PHE A 268 -8.29 3.73 -20.80
CA PHE A 268 -7.35 2.96 -20.00
C PHE A 268 -7.99 2.47 -18.71
N ILE A 269 -7.79 1.19 -18.41
CA ILE A 269 -8.00 0.60 -17.10
C ILE A 269 -6.65 0.12 -16.60
N ILE A 270 -6.25 0.53 -15.39
CA ILE A 270 -4.97 0.17 -14.80
C ILE A 270 -5.25 -0.47 -13.45
N SER A 271 -4.90 -1.75 -13.29
CA SER A 271 -4.95 -2.37 -11.98
C SER A 271 -3.63 -2.17 -11.25
N THR A 272 -3.71 -1.86 -9.98
CA THR A 272 -2.53 -1.72 -9.12
C THR A 272 -2.88 -1.98 -7.66
N HIS A 273 -1.88 -2.41 -6.90
CA HIS A 273 -1.95 -2.43 -5.45
C HIS A 273 -1.26 -1.21 -4.82
N ASP A 274 -0.69 -0.33 -5.63
CA ASP A 274 0.06 0.85 -5.22
C ASP A 274 -0.77 2.12 -5.36
N ILE A 275 -1.22 2.65 -4.22
CA ILE A 275 -2.01 3.89 -4.16
C ILE A 275 -1.16 5.10 -4.56
N GLY A 276 0.11 5.16 -4.14
CA GLY A 276 0.99 6.27 -4.49
C GLY A 276 1.22 6.36 -6.01
N PHE A 277 1.31 5.20 -6.70
CA PHE A 277 1.33 5.15 -8.15
C PHE A 277 0.05 5.74 -8.75
N ALA A 278 -1.12 5.29 -8.29
CA ALA A 278 -2.40 5.77 -8.82
C ALA A 278 -2.64 7.26 -8.58
N GLN A 279 -2.23 7.79 -7.42
CA GLN A 279 -2.36 9.21 -7.07
C GLN A 279 -1.53 10.14 -7.94
N SER A 280 -0.49 9.62 -8.60
CA SER A 280 0.35 10.42 -9.50
C SER A 280 -0.34 10.77 -10.82
N PHE A 281 -1.61 10.38 -10.99
CA PHE A 281 -2.40 10.64 -12.20
C PHE A 281 -3.58 11.56 -11.89
N ASP A 282 -3.46 12.81 -12.32
CA ASP A 282 -4.55 13.78 -12.25
C ASP A 282 -5.72 13.35 -13.14
N ASP A 283 -6.93 13.79 -12.81
CA ASP A 283 -8.18 13.52 -13.57
C ASP A 283 -8.47 12.03 -13.83
N SER A 284 -8.15 11.17 -12.86
CA SER A 284 -8.41 9.73 -12.93
C SER A 284 -9.64 9.32 -12.14
N GLN A 285 -10.22 8.18 -12.51
CA GLN A 285 -11.27 7.52 -11.76
C GLN A 285 -10.68 6.37 -10.94
N PHE A 286 -11.09 6.22 -9.69
CA PHE A 286 -10.54 5.20 -8.80
C PHE A 286 -11.63 4.27 -8.29
N ILE A 287 -11.45 2.97 -8.49
CA ILE A 287 -12.31 1.89 -7.98
C ILE A 287 -11.52 1.16 -6.93
N LEU A 288 -11.94 1.22 -5.67
CA LEU A 288 -11.36 0.43 -4.60
C LEU A 288 -12.11 -0.89 -4.49
N LEU A 289 -11.37 -2.00 -4.58
CA LEU A 289 -11.87 -3.35 -4.32
C LEU A 289 -11.41 -3.82 -2.96
N ASN A 290 -12.37 -4.05 -2.13
CA ASN A 290 -12.18 -4.49 -0.76
C ASN A 290 -12.11 -6.02 -0.64
N SER A 291 -13.05 -6.70 -1.23
CA SER A 291 -13.11 -8.16 -1.27
C SER A 291 -13.96 -8.64 -2.43
N CYS A 292 -13.92 -9.93 -2.71
CA CYS A 292 -14.85 -10.56 -3.62
C CYS A 292 -15.36 -11.88 -3.04
N ASN A 293 -16.62 -12.20 -3.32
CA ASN A 293 -17.25 -13.45 -2.94
C ASN A 293 -17.74 -14.18 -4.20
N TYR A 294 -17.56 -15.49 -4.23
CA TYR A 294 -18.10 -16.35 -5.26
C TYR A 294 -19.50 -16.79 -4.85
N ILE A 295 -20.52 -16.43 -5.61
CA ILE A 295 -21.90 -16.91 -5.40
C ILE A 295 -22.00 -18.34 -5.90
N ASP A 296 -21.38 -18.60 -7.06
CA ASP A 296 -21.27 -19.93 -7.68
C ASP A 296 -19.92 -20.03 -8.41
N GLN A 297 -19.71 -21.08 -9.18
CA GLN A 297 -18.47 -21.31 -9.93
C GLN A 297 -18.14 -20.19 -10.93
N TYR A 298 -19.13 -19.42 -11.38
CA TYR A 298 -19.00 -18.42 -12.46
C TYR A 298 -19.35 -16.99 -12.03
N SER A 299 -20.18 -16.84 -11.01
CA SER A 299 -20.72 -15.56 -10.57
C SER A 299 -19.93 -15.00 -9.39
N ILE A 300 -19.42 -13.81 -9.56
CA ILE A 300 -18.62 -13.11 -8.53
C ILE A 300 -19.30 -11.79 -8.21
N VAL A 301 -19.34 -11.46 -6.94
CA VAL A 301 -19.75 -10.15 -6.43
C VAL A 301 -18.61 -9.53 -5.67
N TRP A 302 -18.52 -8.18 -5.72
CA TRP A 302 -17.44 -7.44 -5.09
C TRP A 302 -17.97 -6.51 -4.00
N ASP A 303 -17.18 -6.33 -2.98
CA ASP A 303 -17.24 -5.14 -2.14
C ASP A 303 -16.37 -4.08 -2.83
N ALA A 304 -17.01 -3.16 -3.52
CA ALA A 304 -16.35 -2.18 -4.37
C ALA A 304 -16.96 -0.79 -4.21
N GLN A 305 -16.13 0.24 -4.26
CA GLN A 305 -16.56 1.63 -4.18
C GLN A 305 -15.78 2.55 -5.13
N LEU A 306 -16.45 3.61 -5.59
CA LEU A 306 -15.82 4.67 -6.36
C LEU A 306 -15.23 5.72 -5.42
N LEU A 307 -13.95 6.06 -5.61
CA LEU A 307 -13.27 7.07 -4.82
C LEU A 307 -13.05 8.36 -5.63
N SER A 308 -13.17 9.50 -4.97
CA SER A 308 -12.67 10.78 -5.49
C SER A 308 -11.16 10.90 -5.25
N SER A 309 -10.49 11.76 -6.01
CA SER A 309 -9.05 12.04 -5.82
C SER A 309 -8.75 12.57 -4.41
N GLU A 310 -9.67 13.32 -3.82
CA GLU A 310 -9.57 13.87 -2.46
C GLU A 310 -9.63 12.75 -1.40
N ASN A 311 -10.50 11.78 -1.58
CA ASN A 311 -10.59 10.60 -0.71
C ASN A 311 -9.36 9.70 -0.83
N LEU A 312 -8.76 9.63 -2.02
CA LEU A 312 -7.56 8.85 -2.26
C LEU A 312 -6.33 9.45 -1.54
N SER A 313 -6.19 10.79 -1.51
CA SER A 313 -5.08 11.46 -0.80
C SER A 313 -5.14 11.25 0.72
N ASN A 314 -6.32 11.16 1.30
CA ASN A 314 -6.49 10.81 2.72
C ASN A 314 -6.06 9.36 3.03
N LEU A 315 -6.11 8.47 2.04
CA LEU A 315 -5.65 7.08 2.17
C LEU A 315 -4.11 6.95 2.11
N GLU A 316 -3.38 7.93 1.61
CA GLU A 316 -1.91 7.80 1.40
C GLU A 316 -1.13 7.62 2.70
N HIS A 317 -1.49 8.34 3.76
CA HIS A 317 -0.86 8.18 5.07
C HIS A 317 -1.12 6.80 5.71
N ILE A 318 -2.17 6.14 5.25
CA ILE A 318 -2.65 4.85 5.75
C ILE A 318 -2.16 3.70 4.86
N SER A 319 -1.89 3.96 3.58
CA SER A 319 -1.93 2.98 2.51
C SER A 319 -0.75 2.03 2.38
N ARG A 320 0.47 2.45 2.70
CA ARG A 320 1.67 1.60 2.47
C ARG A 320 1.66 0.32 3.30
N ASN A 321 0.98 0.33 4.46
CA ASN A 321 0.89 -0.80 5.37
C ASN A 321 -0.42 -1.59 5.25
N ILE A 322 -1.44 -1.04 4.56
CA ILE A 322 -2.81 -1.54 4.58
C ILE A 322 -3.11 -2.49 3.43
N LEU A 323 -2.68 -2.20 2.21
CA LEU A 323 -2.97 -3.04 1.04
C LEU A 323 -2.35 -4.44 1.09
N GLY A 324 -1.35 -4.65 1.95
CA GLY A 324 -0.78 -5.97 2.25
C GLY A 324 -1.15 -6.53 3.61
N SER A 325 -1.90 -5.80 4.45
CA SER A 325 -2.16 -6.17 5.84
C SER A 325 -3.45 -6.95 6.02
N ARG A 326 -3.55 -7.63 7.17
CA ARG A 326 -4.78 -8.27 7.63
C ARG A 326 -5.85 -7.20 7.93
N LYS A 327 -7.13 -7.59 7.90
CA LYS A 327 -8.27 -6.68 8.15
C LYS A 327 -8.24 -5.99 9.52
N LYS A 328 -7.51 -6.52 10.50
CA LYS A 328 -7.39 -6.03 11.88
C LYS A 328 -5.96 -5.53 12.10
N ILE A 329 -5.83 -4.29 12.58
CA ILE A 329 -4.54 -3.61 12.83
C ILE A 329 -4.49 -3.16 14.28
N ILE A 330 -3.35 -3.36 14.92
CA ILE A 330 -3.05 -2.77 16.23
C ILE A 330 -1.84 -1.86 16.09
N PHE A 331 -2.01 -0.58 16.41
CA PHE A 331 -0.89 0.33 16.63
C PHE A 331 -0.40 0.20 18.07
N ILE A 332 0.90 0.07 18.25
CA ILE A 332 1.54 -0.06 19.55
C ILE A 332 2.57 1.04 19.75
N GLU A 333 2.84 1.37 21.00
CA GLU A 333 3.95 2.28 21.36
C GLU A 333 5.28 1.55 21.21
N GLY A 334 6.31 2.24 20.68
CA GLY A 334 7.67 1.73 20.53
C GLY A 334 8.17 1.70 19.07
N GLU A 335 9.35 1.16 18.89
CA GLU A 335 10.01 0.97 17.59
C GLU A 335 10.08 -0.53 17.22
N ASN A 336 10.54 -0.84 16.01
CA ASN A 336 10.66 -2.24 15.55
C ASN A 336 11.54 -3.13 16.44
N ASN A 337 12.43 -2.54 17.23
CA ASN A 337 13.34 -3.23 18.14
C ASN A 337 12.89 -3.12 19.62
N SER A 338 11.70 -2.60 19.90
CA SER A 338 11.18 -2.46 21.26
C SER A 338 10.74 -3.81 21.85
N LEU A 339 10.57 -3.84 23.18
CA LEU A 339 10.07 -5.02 23.92
C LEU A 339 8.59 -5.33 23.60
N ASP A 340 7.86 -4.37 23.08
CA ASP A 340 6.43 -4.45 22.80
C ASP A 340 6.10 -5.43 21.67
N LEU A 341 6.78 -5.27 20.53
CA LEU A 341 6.47 -6.02 19.31
C LEU A 341 6.54 -7.55 19.51
N PRO A 342 7.54 -8.14 20.20
CA PRO A 342 7.59 -9.58 20.42
C PRO A 342 6.42 -10.14 21.24
N ILE A 343 6.01 -9.46 22.33
CA ILE A 343 4.87 -9.89 23.17
C ILE A 343 3.58 -9.78 22.38
N TYR A 344 3.29 -8.61 21.80
CA TYR A 344 2.03 -8.42 21.07
C TYR A 344 1.89 -9.35 19.87
N SER A 345 2.99 -9.68 19.19
CA SER A 345 2.98 -10.64 18.09
C SER A 345 2.61 -12.06 18.53
N LEU A 346 2.92 -12.44 19.79
CA LEU A 346 2.53 -13.73 20.36
C LEU A 346 1.06 -13.74 20.79
N ILE A 347 0.57 -12.62 21.33
CA ILE A 347 -0.81 -12.49 21.82
C ILE A 347 -1.79 -12.40 20.65
N PHE A 348 -1.44 -11.65 19.60
CA PHE A 348 -2.29 -11.34 18.45
C PHE A 348 -1.73 -11.89 17.11
N PRO A 349 -1.58 -13.22 16.95
CA PRO A 349 -0.91 -13.80 15.78
C PRO A 349 -1.64 -13.57 14.44
N LYS A 350 -2.93 -13.23 14.48
CA LYS A 350 -3.78 -13.00 13.31
C LYS A 350 -3.97 -11.53 12.96
N VAL A 351 -3.33 -10.62 13.68
CA VAL A 351 -3.48 -9.16 13.53
C VAL A 351 -2.17 -8.56 13.03
N SER A 352 -2.24 -7.49 12.26
CA SER A 352 -1.05 -6.70 11.87
C SER A 352 -0.70 -5.73 12.99
N ILE A 353 0.52 -5.83 13.53
CA ILE A 353 1.01 -4.96 14.60
C ILE A 353 1.96 -3.93 13.99
N ILE A 354 1.69 -2.65 14.26
CA ILE A 354 2.45 -1.54 13.69
C ILE A 354 2.97 -0.65 14.82
N PRO A 355 4.29 -0.64 15.08
CA PRO A 355 4.87 0.23 16.09
C PRO A 355 4.85 1.70 15.66
N LYS A 356 4.67 2.60 16.65
CA LYS A 356 4.70 4.05 16.54
C LYS A 356 5.56 4.62 17.65
N VAL A 357 6.32 5.68 17.37
CA VAL A 357 7.32 6.22 18.26
C VAL A 357 6.73 6.70 19.61
N SER A 358 5.46 7.10 19.64
CA SER A 358 4.83 7.65 20.84
C SER A 358 3.34 7.32 20.97
N CYS A 359 2.82 7.37 22.20
CA CYS A 359 1.39 7.21 22.47
C CYS A 359 0.53 8.23 21.70
N LYS A 360 1.03 9.45 21.45
CA LYS A 360 0.33 10.47 20.66
C LYS A 360 0.15 10.01 19.21
N GLU A 361 1.18 9.43 18.61
CA GLU A 361 1.10 8.89 17.26
C GLU A 361 0.15 7.69 17.20
N VAL A 362 0.18 6.80 18.19
CA VAL A 362 -0.77 5.69 18.28
C VAL A 362 -2.19 6.23 18.27
N MET A 363 -2.52 7.18 19.16
CA MET A 363 -3.84 7.78 19.26
C MET A 363 -4.26 8.51 17.98
N GLN A 364 -3.36 9.29 17.36
CA GLN A 364 -3.64 10.01 16.11
C GLN A 364 -3.93 9.05 14.95
N ASN A 365 -3.16 7.96 14.83
CA ASN A 365 -3.37 6.97 13.78
C ASN A 365 -4.71 6.23 13.96
N VAL A 366 -5.05 5.82 15.19
CA VAL A 366 -6.33 5.15 15.46
C VAL A 366 -7.51 6.09 15.16
N ARG A 367 -7.48 7.34 15.68
CA ARG A 367 -8.53 8.35 15.46
C ARG A 367 -8.64 8.72 13.98
N GLY A 368 -7.52 8.92 13.29
CA GLY A 368 -7.49 9.25 11.87
C GLY A 368 -8.13 8.17 11.01
N ILE A 369 -7.79 6.90 11.25
CA ILE A 369 -8.38 5.79 10.52
C ILE A 369 -9.86 5.61 10.90
N LYS A 370 -10.21 5.67 12.18
CA LYS A 370 -11.60 5.55 12.64
C LYS A 370 -12.50 6.67 12.07
N SER A 371 -11.99 7.90 11.94
CA SER A 371 -12.75 9.01 11.30
C SER A 371 -13.03 8.77 9.82
N ALA A 372 -12.25 7.93 9.16
CA ALA A 372 -12.38 7.53 7.76
C ALA A 372 -13.01 6.13 7.59
N GLU A 373 -13.67 5.59 8.61
CA GLU A 373 -14.25 4.23 8.63
C GLU A 373 -15.21 3.96 7.45
N PHE A 374 -15.87 5.01 6.95
CA PHE A 374 -16.73 4.94 5.76
C PHE A 374 -15.95 4.70 4.44
N LEU A 375 -14.60 4.83 4.46
CA LEU A 375 -13.73 4.64 3.29
C LEU A 375 -13.01 3.29 3.28
N HIS A 376 -13.06 2.53 4.39
CA HIS A 376 -12.34 1.28 4.54
C HIS A 376 -13.04 0.35 5.54
N TRP A 377 -12.72 -0.95 5.50
CA TRP A 377 -13.24 -2.00 6.40
C TRP A 377 -12.23 -2.43 7.47
N LEU A 378 -11.22 -1.63 7.76
CA LEU A 378 -10.18 -1.96 8.73
C LEU A 378 -10.69 -1.75 10.15
N ASN A 379 -10.58 -2.78 10.95
CA ASN A 379 -10.74 -2.67 12.38
C ASN A 379 -9.40 -2.26 12.99
N VAL A 380 -9.35 -1.05 13.53
CA VAL A 380 -8.13 -0.44 14.04
C VAL A 380 -8.21 -0.26 15.53
N TYR A 381 -7.15 -0.66 16.20
CA TYR A 381 -6.98 -0.59 17.64
C TYR A 381 -5.63 0.05 17.98
N GLY A 382 -5.52 0.60 19.18
CA GLY A 382 -4.26 1.09 19.74
C GLY A 382 -3.98 0.46 21.08
N ILE A 383 -2.73 0.15 21.36
CA ILE A 383 -2.25 -0.20 22.71
C ILE A 383 -1.21 0.84 23.10
N ILE A 384 -1.40 1.41 24.28
CA ILE A 384 -0.48 2.38 24.86
C ILE A 384 -0.13 1.99 26.29
N ASP A 385 1.05 2.40 26.76
CA ASP A 385 1.43 2.25 28.15
C ASP A 385 0.46 2.99 29.07
N ARG A 386 0.24 2.48 30.27
CA ARG A 386 -0.62 3.16 31.25
C ARG A 386 -0.05 4.49 31.69
N ASP A 387 1.25 4.58 31.92
CA ASP A 387 1.97 5.79 32.27
C ASP A 387 1.31 6.60 33.42
N GLY A 388 0.69 5.91 34.36
CA GLY A 388 -0.04 6.53 35.47
C GLY A 388 -1.36 7.20 35.10
N ARG A 389 -2.00 6.79 34.00
CA ARG A 389 -3.37 7.21 33.65
C ARG A 389 -4.38 6.62 34.64
N GLU A 390 -5.41 7.41 34.93
CA GLU A 390 -6.53 6.97 35.77
C GLU A 390 -7.47 6.05 35.00
N ASP A 391 -8.22 5.21 35.71
CA ASP A 391 -9.19 4.28 35.08
C ASP A 391 -10.23 5.03 34.23
N SER A 392 -10.69 6.19 34.69
CA SER A 392 -11.63 7.04 33.96
C SER A 392 -11.09 7.56 32.61
N GLU A 393 -9.78 7.81 32.52
CA GLU A 393 -9.10 8.20 31.29
C GLU A 393 -8.98 6.99 30.36
N CYS A 394 -8.58 5.83 30.89
CA CYS A 394 -8.45 4.60 30.14
C CYS A 394 -9.79 4.12 29.55
N GLU A 395 -10.89 4.22 30.31
CA GLU A 395 -12.22 3.86 29.82
C GLU A 395 -12.68 4.76 28.65
N LYS A 396 -12.44 6.06 28.72
CA LYS A 396 -12.72 6.96 27.59
C LYS A 396 -11.93 6.59 26.32
N LEU A 397 -10.69 6.18 26.49
CA LEU A 397 -9.86 5.76 25.37
C LEU A 397 -10.34 4.43 24.76
N LYS A 398 -10.89 3.51 25.56
CA LYS A 398 -11.51 2.27 25.07
C LYS A 398 -12.67 2.52 24.10
N ASP A 399 -13.47 3.56 24.33
CA ASP A 399 -14.54 3.97 23.39
C ASP A 399 -14.00 4.38 22.02
N GLU A 400 -12.75 4.85 22.00
CA GLU A 400 -12.03 5.21 20.79
C GLU A 400 -11.22 4.05 20.17
N ASN A 401 -11.35 2.82 20.68
CA ASN A 401 -10.54 1.64 20.34
C ASN A 401 -9.06 1.75 20.74
N ILE A 402 -8.74 2.54 21.77
CA ILE A 402 -7.40 2.71 22.32
C ILE A 402 -7.38 2.09 23.72
N PHE A 403 -6.52 1.10 23.93
CA PHE A 403 -6.42 0.32 25.14
C PHE A 403 -5.15 0.69 25.90
N CYS A 404 -5.30 1.03 27.17
CA CYS A 404 -4.17 1.21 28.07
C CYS A 404 -3.75 -0.15 28.65
N LEU A 405 -2.45 -0.39 28.77
CA LEU A 405 -1.96 -1.51 29.58
C LEU A 405 -2.50 -1.41 31.01
N GLU A 406 -2.83 -2.55 31.63
CA GLU A 406 -3.12 -2.57 33.06
C GLU A 406 -1.86 -2.32 33.89
N GLN A 407 -0.70 -2.64 33.34
CA GLN A 407 0.61 -2.41 33.92
C GLN A 407 1.13 -1.01 33.54
N TYR A 408 2.05 -0.45 34.36
CA TYR A 408 2.61 0.88 34.07
C TYR A 408 3.21 0.96 32.66
N SER A 409 4.00 -0.04 32.30
CA SER A 409 4.62 -0.19 30.99
C SER A 409 4.88 -1.66 30.67
N ILE A 410 5.30 -1.96 29.45
CA ILE A 410 5.57 -3.33 29.01
C ILE A 410 6.66 -4.02 29.86
N GLU A 411 7.65 -3.28 30.38
CA GLU A 411 8.69 -3.84 31.24
C GLU A 411 8.10 -4.44 32.53
N SER A 412 7.00 -3.88 33.05
CA SER A 412 6.31 -4.42 34.22
C SER A 412 5.81 -5.85 33.99
N ILE A 413 5.44 -6.20 32.77
CA ILE A 413 5.08 -7.57 32.39
C ILE A 413 6.31 -8.46 32.36
N TYR A 414 7.39 -8.07 31.65
CA TYR A 414 8.62 -8.86 31.55
C TYR A 414 9.22 -9.20 32.93
N TYR A 415 9.17 -8.25 33.87
CA TYR A 415 9.77 -8.36 35.20
C TYR A 415 8.75 -8.71 36.27
N HIS A 416 7.55 -9.21 35.89
CA HIS A 416 6.56 -9.68 36.83
C HIS A 416 7.06 -10.91 37.62
N PRO A 417 6.82 -11.02 38.96
CA PRO A 417 7.29 -12.13 39.78
C PRO A 417 6.97 -13.51 39.26
N PHE A 418 5.79 -13.68 38.67
CA PHE A 418 5.38 -14.92 38.02
C PHE A 418 6.32 -15.34 36.88
N LEU A 419 6.65 -14.42 35.97
CA LEU A 419 7.58 -14.69 34.87
C LEU A 419 9.01 -14.86 35.35
N GLN A 420 9.45 -14.10 36.36
CA GLN A 420 10.75 -14.31 37.00
C GLN A 420 10.88 -15.75 37.55
N LYS A 421 9.81 -16.28 38.16
CA LYS A 421 9.75 -17.65 38.67
C LYS A 421 9.85 -18.68 37.55
N LYS A 422 9.15 -18.49 36.45
CA LYS A 422 9.27 -19.34 35.26
C LYS A 422 10.68 -19.34 34.67
N VAL A 423 11.29 -18.15 34.57
CA VAL A 423 12.69 -18.00 34.11
C VAL A 423 13.66 -18.70 35.05
N TYR A 424 13.48 -18.56 36.38
CA TYR A 424 14.28 -19.25 37.38
C TYR A 424 14.26 -20.76 37.15
N PHE A 425 13.10 -21.40 37.13
CA PHE A 425 12.98 -22.83 36.94
C PHE A 425 13.61 -23.31 35.65
N LYS A 426 13.38 -22.57 34.57
CA LYS A 426 13.96 -22.91 33.25
C LYS A 426 15.48 -22.84 33.25
N LYS A 427 16.02 -21.86 33.93
CA LYS A 427 17.48 -21.67 33.99
C LYS A 427 18.16 -22.69 34.90
N VAL A 428 17.56 -22.99 36.04
CA VAL A 428 18.04 -24.04 36.96
C VAL A 428 18.02 -25.42 36.29
N GLU A 429 16.98 -25.71 35.49
CA GLU A 429 16.90 -26.93 34.70
C GLU A 429 18.08 -27.07 33.71
N LEU A 430 18.55 -25.96 33.13
CA LEU A 430 19.58 -25.94 32.08
C LEU A 430 21.02 -25.82 32.61
N GLU A 431 21.22 -25.02 33.67
CA GLU A 431 22.54 -24.59 34.15
C GLU A 431 22.85 -25.03 35.58
N GLY A 432 21.85 -25.54 36.33
CA GLY A 432 21.95 -25.83 37.75
C GLY A 432 21.65 -24.57 38.62
N GLU A 433 21.73 -24.72 39.94
CA GLU A 433 21.39 -23.65 40.90
C GLU A 433 22.53 -22.67 41.20
N ASP A 434 23.75 -22.94 40.74
CA ASP A 434 24.91 -22.12 41.11
C ASP A 434 24.80 -20.68 40.59
N GLY A 435 24.73 -19.72 41.53
CA GLY A 435 24.65 -18.30 41.21
C GLY A 435 23.29 -17.79 40.72
N ILE A 436 22.25 -18.64 40.77
CA ILE A 436 20.87 -18.30 40.38
C ILE A 436 20.00 -18.29 41.64
N HIS A 437 19.35 -17.15 41.94
CA HIS A 437 18.53 -16.98 43.13
C HIS A 437 17.04 -17.14 42.86
N ASN A 438 16.34 -17.87 43.72
CA ASN A 438 14.88 -17.96 43.66
C ASN A 438 14.26 -16.57 43.84
N PRO A 439 13.31 -16.14 42.97
CA PRO A 439 12.64 -14.84 43.10
C PRO A 439 12.06 -14.57 44.50
N GLU A 440 11.55 -15.56 45.17
CA GLU A 440 11.01 -15.43 46.53
C GLU A 440 12.08 -15.06 47.57
N SER A 441 13.36 -15.41 47.34
CA SER A 441 14.45 -15.14 48.28
C SER A 441 14.94 -13.69 48.30
N TYR A 442 14.62 -12.87 47.27
CA TYR A 442 15.09 -11.49 47.18
C TYR A 442 13.96 -10.45 47.14
N ILE A 443 12.73 -10.84 47.56
CA ILE A 443 11.57 -9.94 47.64
C ILE A 443 11.89 -8.71 48.51
N ASP A 444 12.50 -8.91 49.68
CA ASP A 444 12.83 -7.80 50.60
C ASP A 444 13.86 -6.84 49.99
N GLU A 445 14.83 -7.36 49.22
CA GLU A 445 15.79 -6.53 48.49
C GLU A 445 15.10 -5.73 47.34
N LEU A 446 14.11 -6.30 46.69
CA LEU A 446 13.29 -5.57 45.68
C LEU A 446 12.51 -4.42 46.34
N LEU A 447 11.88 -4.68 47.49
CA LEU A 447 11.15 -3.66 48.24
C LEU A 447 12.07 -2.55 48.74
N GLU A 448 13.31 -2.89 49.11
CA GLU A 448 14.33 -1.91 49.46
C GLU A 448 14.68 -1.00 48.28
N ILE A 449 14.84 -1.54 47.07
CA ILE A 449 15.06 -0.75 45.84
C ILE A 449 13.90 0.22 45.61
N PHE A 450 12.65 -0.23 45.71
CA PHE A 450 11.51 0.66 45.61
C PHE A 450 11.55 1.77 46.68
N THR A 451 11.84 1.42 47.94
CA THR A 451 11.89 2.37 49.03
C THR A 451 12.97 3.43 48.84
N GLN A 452 14.16 3.04 48.37
CA GLN A 452 15.25 3.97 48.06
C GLN A 452 14.87 4.95 46.94
N HIS A 453 13.98 4.57 46.03
CA HIS A 453 13.55 5.40 44.91
C HIS A 453 12.16 6.02 45.10
N LYS A 454 11.53 5.88 46.28
CA LYS A 454 10.17 6.34 46.61
C LYS A 454 9.90 7.76 46.14
N VAL A 455 10.74 8.72 46.52
CA VAL A 455 10.53 10.14 46.20
C VAL A 455 10.44 10.38 44.72
N ARG A 456 11.31 9.74 43.92
CA ARG A 456 11.31 9.87 42.46
C ARG A 456 10.06 9.23 41.85
N LEU A 457 9.72 8.03 42.28
CA LEU A 457 8.57 7.27 41.77
C LEU A 457 7.25 7.98 42.10
N CYS A 458 7.03 8.39 43.33
CA CYS A 458 5.83 9.13 43.71
C CYS A 458 5.73 10.47 43.00
N ASN A 459 6.83 11.25 42.92
CA ASN A 459 6.81 12.54 42.25
C ASN A 459 6.43 12.42 40.76
N ARG A 460 6.79 11.34 40.09
CA ARG A 460 6.39 11.08 38.69
C ARG A 460 4.88 10.98 38.55
N LEU A 461 4.21 10.28 39.46
CA LEU A 461 2.75 10.16 39.44
C LEU A 461 2.06 11.43 39.92
N ILE A 462 2.59 12.08 40.96
CA ILE A 462 2.09 13.35 41.44
C ILE A 462 2.10 14.39 40.31
N GLU A 463 3.22 14.50 39.59
CA GLU A 463 3.31 15.38 38.41
C GLU A 463 2.20 15.08 37.37
N LYS A 464 1.96 13.80 37.07
CA LYS A 464 0.93 13.37 36.15
C LYS A 464 -0.48 13.74 36.63
N THR A 465 -0.77 13.46 37.91
CA THR A 465 -2.05 13.81 38.55
C THR A 465 -2.30 15.34 38.54
N VAL A 466 -1.25 16.12 38.84
CA VAL A 466 -1.33 17.59 38.81
C VAL A 466 -1.64 18.08 37.38
N ARG A 467 -0.97 17.53 36.38
CA ARG A 467 -1.24 17.89 34.98
C ARG A 467 -2.68 17.55 34.57
N ASN A 468 -3.16 16.37 34.91
CA ASN A 468 -4.52 15.94 34.61
C ASN A 468 -5.56 16.84 35.29
N GLN A 469 -5.36 17.19 36.59
CA GLN A 469 -6.23 18.11 37.29
C GLN A 469 -6.19 19.52 36.69
N PHE A 470 -5.03 20.00 36.28
CA PHE A 470 -4.89 21.28 35.61
C PHE A 470 -5.64 21.30 34.27
N GLU A 471 -5.44 20.28 33.42
CA GLU A 471 -6.13 20.17 32.13
C GLU A 471 -7.65 20.08 32.29
N SER A 472 -8.14 19.37 33.30
CA SER A 472 -9.58 19.26 33.57
C SER A 472 -10.23 20.58 34.05
N GLN A 473 -9.43 21.51 34.59
CA GLN A 473 -9.88 22.81 35.08
C GLN A 473 -9.66 23.95 34.06
N ILE A 474 -9.17 23.67 32.85
CA ILE A 474 -9.05 24.69 31.79
C ILE A 474 -10.46 25.18 31.40
N PRO A 475 -10.73 26.49 31.45
CA PRO A 475 -12.06 27.02 31.21
C PRO A 475 -12.50 26.81 29.75
N THR A 476 -13.76 26.44 29.56
CA THR A 476 -14.37 26.33 28.25
C THR A 476 -14.55 27.71 27.58
N GLN A 477 -14.72 27.75 26.26
CA GLN A 477 -14.96 29.01 25.53
C GLN A 477 -16.12 29.81 26.12
N GLN A 478 -17.14 29.14 26.65
CA GLN A 478 -18.30 29.79 27.29
C GLN A 478 -17.89 30.48 28.59
N ILE A 479 -17.05 29.87 29.42
CA ILE A 479 -16.54 30.51 30.66
C ILE A 479 -15.63 31.68 30.30
N ILE A 480 -14.73 31.51 29.32
CA ILE A 480 -13.82 32.58 28.86
C ILE A 480 -14.59 33.80 28.36
N SER A 481 -15.74 33.60 27.70
CA SER A 481 -16.56 34.71 27.19
C SER A 481 -17.37 35.41 28.25
N THR A 482 -17.63 34.81 29.41
CA THR A 482 -18.54 35.33 30.44
C THR A 482 -17.85 35.81 31.71
N GLN A 483 -16.62 35.37 31.96
CA GLN A 483 -15.88 35.69 33.20
C GLN A 483 -14.58 36.44 32.89
N ASN A 484 -14.28 37.46 33.69
CA ASN A 484 -13.05 38.23 33.55
C ASN A 484 -11.86 37.59 34.27
N ASN A 485 -12.10 36.78 35.30
CA ASN A 485 -11.09 36.08 36.08
C ASN A 485 -11.52 34.61 36.27
N TYR A 486 -10.54 33.71 36.22
CA TYR A 486 -10.76 32.29 36.46
C TYR A 486 -9.58 31.73 37.21
N ASP A 487 -9.80 31.18 38.41
CA ASP A 487 -8.75 30.64 39.28
C ASP A 487 -8.74 29.12 39.18
N ILE A 488 -7.55 28.54 38.95
CA ILE A 488 -7.30 27.11 38.99
C ILE A 488 -6.66 26.78 40.32
N SER A 489 -7.27 25.90 41.12
CA SER A 489 -6.76 25.49 42.41
C SER A 489 -6.47 24.00 42.43
N ILE A 490 -5.22 23.62 42.74
CA ILE A 490 -4.78 22.23 42.88
C ILE A 490 -4.17 22.04 44.27
N ASN A 491 -4.70 21.07 45.02
CA ASN A 491 -4.20 20.72 46.34
C ASN A 491 -3.02 19.74 46.26
N LEU A 492 -1.82 20.28 46.04
CA LEU A 492 -0.60 19.49 45.89
C LEU A 492 -0.27 18.64 47.15
N GLN A 493 -0.60 19.15 48.36
CA GLN A 493 -0.35 18.42 49.60
C GLN A 493 -1.21 17.16 49.70
N GLU A 494 -2.48 17.26 49.35
CA GLU A 494 -3.40 16.12 49.36
C GLU A 494 -2.98 15.05 48.36
N ILE A 495 -2.64 15.45 47.13
CA ILE A 495 -2.16 14.54 46.07
C ILE A 495 -0.92 13.79 46.55
N ARG A 496 0.03 14.51 47.17
CA ARG A 496 1.26 13.91 47.70
C ARG A 496 0.96 12.91 48.81
N ILE A 497 0.15 13.27 49.77
CA ILE A 497 -0.19 12.39 50.92
C ILE A 497 -0.87 11.12 50.41
N ASN A 498 -1.81 11.25 49.48
CA ASN A 498 -2.51 10.11 48.92
C ASN A 498 -1.55 9.15 48.20
N GLU A 499 -0.67 9.68 47.35
CA GLU A 499 0.28 8.86 46.61
C GLU A 499 1.30 8.17 47.50
N GLU A 500 1.83 8.89 48.50
CA GLU A 500 2.77 8.32 49.48
C GLU A 500 2.12 7.25 50.35
N ASN A 501 0.86 7.40 50.70
CA ASN A 501 0.11 6.40 51.47
C ASN A 501 -0.10 5.13 50.66
N LEU A 502 -0.46 5.25 49.37
CA LEU A 502 -0.56 4.09 48.49
C LEU A 502 0.76 3.35 48.32
N PHE A 503 1.86 4.09 48.13
CA PHE A 503 3.19 3.51 48.06
C PHE A 503 3.56 2.76 49.36
N ASN A 504 3.38 3.40 50.50
CA ASN A 504 3.73 2.81 51.79
C ASN A 504 2.89 1.58 52.11
N ARG A 505 1.61 1.57 51.72
CA ARG A 505 0.74 0.41 51.87
C ARG A 505 1.26 -0.76 51.02
N SER A 506 1.57 -0.54 49.75
CA SER A 506 2.10 -1.61 48.88
C SER A 506 3.43 -2.17 49.37
N ILE A 507 4.29 -1.33 49.95
CA ILE A 507 5.53 -1.77 50.64
C ILE A 507 5.19 -2.61 51.87
N GLY A 508 4.26 -2.14 52.74
CA GLY A 508 3.86 -2.83 53.95
C GLY A 508 3.24 -4.20 53.71
N ASP A 509 2.40 -4.28 52.67
CA ASP A 509 1.73 -5.51 52.27
C ASP A 509 2.65 -6.42 51.40
N LYS A 510 3.87 -6.00 51.12
CA LYS A 510 4.85 -6.67 50.22
C LYS A 510 4.28 -6.95 48.82
N ASP A 511 3.38 -6.09 48.34
CA ASP A 511 2.72 -6.26 47.05
C ASP A 511 3.59 -5.69 45.91
N ILE A 512 4.55 -6.51 45.48
CA ILE A 512 5.42 -6.18 44.32
C ILE A 512 4.60 -6.01 43.04
N THR A 513 3.55 -6.78 42.85
CA THR A 513 2.70 -6.71 41.66
C THR A 513 2.06 -5.34 41.54
N GLN A 514 1.51 -4.80 42.63
CA GLN A 514 0.95 -3.45 42.64
C GLN A 514 2.01 -2.37 42.43
N LEU A 515 3.22 -2.53 42.97
CA LEU A 515 4.33 -1.60 42.74
C LEU A 515 4.75 -1.59 41.25
N LEU A 516 4.85 -2.77 40.62
CA LEU A 516 5.18 -2.89 39.17
C LEU A 516 4.08 -2.34 38.26
N SER A 517 2.81 -2.50 38.64
CA SER A 517 1.68 -2.00 37.84
C SER A 517 1.53 -0.49 37.89
N ARG A 518 2.03 0.15 38.99
CA ARG A 518 1.81 1.57 39.24
C ARG A 518 3.02 2.45 38.92
N TYR A 519 4.26 1.96 39.08
CA TYR A 519 5.46 2.79 39.03
C TYR A 519 6.41 2.46 37.88
N PRO A 520 7.13 3.47 37.29
CA PRO A 520 8.07 3.29 36.19
C PRO A 520 9.36 2.58 36.65
N ILE A 521 9.37 1.27 36.60
CA ILE A 521 10.51 0.44 37.08
C ILE A 521 11.79 0.65 36.26
N ARG A 522 11.69 1.06 34.99
CA ARG A 522 12.84 1.37 34.13
C ARG A 522 13.67 2.57 34.63
N GLU A 523 13.06 3.40 35.48
CA GLU A 523 13.74 4.53 36.13
C GLU A 523 14.50 4.15 37.43
N THR A 524 14.53 2.87 37.77
CA THR A 524 15.19 2.30 38.94
C THR A 524 16.24 1.27 38.51
N PRO A 525 17.14 0.85 39.45
CA PRO A 525 18.07 -0.26 39.21
C PRO A 525 17.39 -1.64 39.14
N LEU A 526 16.08 -1.75 39.34
CA LEU A 526 15.34 -3.01 39.49
C LEU A 526 15.59 -3.98 38.35
N LEU A 527 15.53 -3.51 37.09
CA LEU A 527 15.76 -4.36 35.91
C LEU A 527 17.14 -5.02 35.94
N ASP A 528 18.17 -4.26 36.29
CA ASP A 528 19.55 -4.76 36.43
C ASP A 528 19.74 -5.67 37.65
N PHE A 529 19.03 -5.40 38.72
CA PHE A 529 19.03 -6.24 39.89
C PHE A 529 18.44 -7.62 39.59
N VAL A 530 17.23 -7.69 39.05
CA VAL A 530 16.55 -8.95 38.73
C VAL A 530 17.39 -9.80 37.77
N ARG A 531 17.90 -9.21 36.66
CA ARG A 531 18.73 -9.96 35.73
C ARG A 531 19.98 -10.57 36.39
N LYS A 532 20.63 -9.82 37.31
CA LYS A 532 21.81 -10.31 38.02
C LYS A 532 21.46 -11.46 38.96
N LYS A 533 20.38 -11.33 39.74
CA LYS A 533 19.90 -12.38 40.65
C LYS A 533 19.56 -13.68 39.92
N LEU A 534 19.04 -13.55 38.70
CA LEU A 534 18.75 -14.70 37.84
C LEU A 534 19.95 -15.13 36.93
N GLY A 535 21.16 -14.56 37.21
CA GLY A 535 22.39 -14.98 36.53
C GLY A 535 22.52 -14.58 35.07
N PHE A 536 21.84 -13.52 34.59
CA PHE A 536 21.95 -13.04 33.21
C PHE A 536 23.00 -11.94 33.06
N GLN A 537 23.80 -12.02 32.00
CA GLN A 537 24.83 -11.01 31.70
C GLN A 537 24.24 -9.69 31.20
N THR A 538 23.12 -9.72 30.44
CA THR A 538 22.47 -8.54 29.87
C THR A 538 20.96 -8.61 30.07
N LYS A 539 20.28 -7.43 30.09
CA LYS A 539 18.81 -7.35 30.12
C LYS A 539 18.19 -8.08 28.93
N SER A 540 18.71 -7.83 27.74
CA SER A 540 18.19 -8.45 26.51
C SER A 540 18.24 -9.99 26.53
N LYS A 541 19.25 -10.60 27.20
CA LYS A 541 19.26 -12.06 27.38
C LYS A 541 18.13 -12.55 28.28
N TYR A 542 17.86 -11.83 29.36
CA TYR A 542 16.73 -12.12 30.24
C TYR A 542 15.41 -11.99 29.49
N GLU A 543 15.17 -10.85 28.86
CA GLU A 543 13.96 -10.51 28.12
C GLU A 543 13.70 -11.50 26.97
N ASN A 544 14.73 -11.86 26.21
CA ASN A 544 14.63 -12.92 25.20
C ASN A 544 14.26 -14.28 25.79
N THR A 545 14.76 -14.61 27.00
CA THR A 545 14.39 -15.85 27.69
C THR A 545 12.91 -15.84 28.08
N VAL A 546 12.38 -14.70 28.55
CA VAL A 546 10.94 -14.54 28.81
C VAL A 546 10.14 -14.82 27.52
N ILE A 547 10.52 -14.23 26.39
CA ILE A 547 9.86 -14.50 25.11
C ILE A 547 9.92 -15.97 24.69
N GLN A 548 11.05 -16.66 24.93
CA GLN A 548 11.15 -18.10 24.65
C GLN A 548 10.26 -18.94 25.56
N ILE A 549 10.08 -18.52 26.81
CA ILE A 549 9.14 -19.17 27.74
C ILE A 549 7.71 -18.96 27.24
N LEU A 550 7.31 -17.73 26.93
CA LEU A 550 5.98 -17.42 26.41
C LEU A 550 5.62 -18.19 25.12
N LYS A 551 6.61 -18.57 24.30
CA LYS A 551 6.42 -19.41 23.10
C LYS A 551 6.17 -20.88 23.38
N ARG A 552 6.52 -21.39 24.57
CA ARG A 552 6.55 -22.83 24.87
C ARG A 552 5.74 -23.23 26.09
N ASP A 553 5.35 -22.29 26.92
CA ASP A 553 4.62 -22.48 28.17
C ASP A 553 3.28 -21.77 28.05
N ASP A 554 2.22 -22.55 27.83
CA ASP A 554 0.86 -22.05 27.64
C ASP A 554 0.33 -21.33 28.87
N GLU A 555 0.73 -21.74 30.10
CA GLU A 555 0.35 -21.07 31.33
C GLU A 555 0.95 -19.66 31.40
N ALA A 556 2.24 -19.53 31.00
CA ALA A 556 2.92 -18.24 30.97
C ALA A 556 2.31 -17.31 29.92
N LEU A 557 1.94 -17.86 28.76
CA LEU A 557 1.28 -17.08 27.70
C LEU A 557 -0.11 -16.63 28.13
N GLU A 558 -0.91 -17.51 28.72
CA GLU A 558 -2.26 -17.17 29.18
C GLU A 558 -2.23 -16.13 30.30
N PHE A 559 -1.28 -16.23 31.24
CA PHE A 559 -1.04 -15.19 32.24
C PHE A 559 -0.84 -13.81 31.62
N VAL A 560 -0.06 -13.71 30.53
CA VAL A 560 0.16 -12.43 29.85
C VAL A 560 -1.09 -12.01 29.06
N ARG A 561 -1.82 -12.94 28.46
CA ARG A 561 -3.06 -12.66 27.70
C ARG A 561 -4.15 -12.06 28.58
N GLU A 562 -4.19 -12.38 29.86
CA GLU A 562 -5.17 -11.82 30.79
C GLU A 562 -5.11 -10.29 30.85
N TYR A 563 -3.91 -9.68 30.73
CA TYR A 563 -3.76 -8.21 30.66
C TYR A 563 -4.35 -7.57 29.42
N PHE A 564 -4.74 -8.37 28.42
CA PHE A 564 -5.28 -7.92 27.15
C PHE A 564 -6.66 -8.48 26.85
N ARG A 565 -7.34 -9.05 27.85
CA ARG A 565 -8.62 -9.75 27.70
C ARG A 565 -9.65 -8.88 26.97
N ASP A 566 -9.86 -7.64 27.39
CA ASP A 566 -10.82 -6.71 26.80
C ASP A 566 -10.56 -6.47 25.30
N LEU A 567 -9.30 -6.35 24.92
CA LEU A 567 -8.90 -6.16 23.52
C LEU A 567 -9.03 -7.46 22.73
N ILE A 568 -8.68 -8.61 23.33
CA ILE A 568 -8.83 -9.92 22.69
C ILE A 568 -10.30 -10.19 22.37
N GLU A 569 -11.20 -10.00 23.36
CA GLU A 569 -12.64 -10.16 23.15
C GLU A 569 -13.16 -9.24 22.06
N LYS A 570 -12.73 -7.97 22.03
CA LYS A 570 -13.17 -7.00 21.02
C LYS A 570 -12.60 -7.29 19.61
N ILE A 571 -11.45 -7.93 19.52
CA ILE A 571 -10.85 -8.34 18.25
C ILE A 571 -11.50 -9.63 17.72
N ASP A 572 -11.87 -10.56 18.58
CA ASP A 572 -12.42 -11.87 18.17
C ASP A 572 -13.92 -11.80 17.80
N VAL A 573 -14.63 -10.75 18.19
CA VAL A 573 -15.98 -10.40 17.72
C VAL A 573 -15.94 -9.78 16.34
#